data_62a746a61c7fad95d265c957fba7e93b
#
_entry.id   62a746a61c7fad95d265c957fba7e93b
#
_cell.length_a   1.000
_cell.length_b   1.000
_cell.length_c   1.000
_cell.angle_alpha   90.00
_cell.angle_beta   90.00
_cell.angle_gamma   90.00
#
_symmetry.space_group_name_H-M   'P 1'
#
loop_
_entity.id
_entity.type
_entity.pdbx_description
1 polymer ?
#
loop_
_entity_poly.entity_id
_entity_poly.type
_entity_poly.pdbx_seq_one_letter_code
_entity_poly.pdbx_strand_id
1 'polypeptide(L)'
;MNKSNWLTDYDPSNEEFWKRSGKKIAWKTLAITTVALTFSFATWFLYSVIVIKLPHIGFQFTDDQLFWMAAMPGLAGGLLRIVNTFLIPIYGTRKVISISSLIKIIPLLMLGFAVMNPQTSFTYFMLIGFLLGIGGGDFSSFMPSTSLFFPKKEVGTALGIQAGVGNFGVSLVQLLSPLIMSLTLFSFLGGGEIIVETGKTIYLENIAFIYVIPLLIVGIWAWFSLKSIPVKASFKEQLDIFKDRHTLYCTMTYIMTFGIFAGFSAAFPLMIKNLYTPLDKNIDPLQYAFYGPLIGSASRVIFGKVADKIGGAYLTHFTGISLIILISRLILGGYLTPTSPDQFQGFLLIVLAIFFFTGIGNAATFKQFPVIFSESPRKAAGVIGWTAAVAGFGTF
;
A
#
# COMPACT_ATOMS: atom_id res chain seq x y z
N MET A 1 -10.94 -33.93 16.29
CA MET A 1 -10.39 -32.75 17.00
C MET A 1 -10.90 -31.49 16.33
N ASN A 2 -11.86 -30.81 16.95
CA ASN A 2 -12.31 -29.48 16.49
C ASN A 2 -11.17 -28.50 16.76
N LYS A 3 -10.35 -28.24 15.76
CA LYS A 3 -9.28 -27.23 15.86
C LYS A 3 -9.97 -25.86 15.84
N SER A 4 -10.22 -25.31 17.01
CA SER A 4 -10.72 -23.94 17.13
C SER A 4 -9.84 -23.01 16.28
N ASN A 5 -10.49 -22.17 15.45
CA ASN A 5 -9.80 -21.16 14.65
C ASN A 5 -9.35 -19.97 15.50
N TRP A 6 -9.65 -19.98 16.80
CA TRP A 6 -9.30 -18.96 17.78
C TRP A 6 -8.23 -19.48 18.73
N LEU A 7 -7.20 -18.68 18.95
CA LEU A 7 -6.10 -18.95 19.88
C LEU A 7 -6.37 -18.23 21.19
N THR A 8 -7.10 -18.91 22.11
CA THR A 8 -7.53 -18.33 23.40
C THR A 8 -6.37 -18.12 24.38
N ASP A 9 -5.33 -18.97 24.30
CA ASP A 9 -4.20 -18.99 25.24
C ASP A 9 -2.90 -18.48 24.57
N TYR A 10 -3.03 -17.54 23.61
CA TYR A 10 -1.87 -16.97 22.91
C TYR A 10 -1.31 -15.79 23.67
N ASP A 11 -0.12 -15.97 24.25
CA ASP A 11 0.63 -14.92 24.94
C ASP A 11 2.05 -14.82 24.36
N PRO A 12 2.33 -13.84 23.47
CA PRO A 12 3.66 -13.65 22.90
C PRO A 12 4.67 -13.11 23.92
N SER A 13 4.23 -12.63 25.09
CA SER A 13 5.10 -12.12 26.15
C SER A 13 5.73 -13.25 26.97
N ASN A 14 5.08 -14.44 26.99
CA ASN A 14 5.59 -15.62 27.69
C ASN A 14 6.72 -16.25 26.84
N GLU A 15 7.96 -16.20 27.38
CA GLU A 15 9.15 -16.68 26.64
C GLU A 15 9.13 -18.18 26.35
N GLU A 16 8.59 -18.99 27.27
CA GLU A 16 8.51 -20.44 27.09
C GLU A 16 7.49 -20.78 25.98
N PHE A 17 6.31 -20.19 26.04
CA PHE A 17 5.29 -20.33 24.99
C PHE A 17 5.84 -19.83 23.64
N TRP A 18 6.54 -18.68 23.63
CA TRP A 18 7.13 -18.11 22.42
C TRP A 18 8.11 -19.07 21.75
N LYS A 19 9.04 -19.63 22.52
CA LYS A 19 10.02 -20.59 22.02
C LYS A 19 9.39 -21.89 21.53
N ARG A 20 8.40 -22.41 22.27
CA ARG A 20 7.75 -23.71 21.97
C ARG A 20 6.85 -23.66 20.73
N SER A 21 6.03 -22.64 20.57
CA SER A 21 5.00 -22.59 19.52
C SER A 21 4.67 -21.20 18.99
N GLY A 22 4.71 -20.16 19.82
CA GLY A 22 4.28 -18.81 19.48
C GLY A 22 5.00 -18.25 18.27
N LYS A 23 6.34 -18.38 18.24
CA LYS A 23 7.19 -17.89 17.15
C LYS A 23 6.81 -18.48 15.80
N LYS A 24 6.59 -19.81 15.73
CA LYS A 24 6.19 -20.48 14.48
C LYS A 24 4.85 -20.00 13.96
N ILE A 25 3.88 -19.80 14.86
CA ILE A 25 2.55 -19.29 14.52
C ILE A 25 2.66 -17.84 14.01
N ALA A 26 3.37 -16.99 14.73
CA ALA A 26 3.56 -15.58 14.38
C ALA A 26 4.21 -15.39 13.01
N TRP A 27 5.32 -16.07 12.77
CA TRP A 27 6.05 -15.96 11.50
C TRP A 27 5.28 -16.56 10.32
N LYS A 28 4.53 -17.65 10.52
CA LYS A 28 3.62 -18.18 9.50
C LYS A 28 2.51 -17.17 9.18
N THR A 29 1.93 -16.54 10.20
CA THR A 29 0.91 -15.51 10.04
C THR A 29 1.49 -14.32 9.29
N LEU A 30 2.66 -13.83 9.70
CA LEU A 30 3.38 -12.74 9.03
C LEU A 30 3.61 -13.04 7.54
N ALA A 31 4.10 -14.23 7.20
CA ALA A 31 4.36 -14.60 5.81
C ALA A 31 3.09 -14.51 4.94
N ILE A 32 1.99 -15.11 5.39
CA ILE A 32 0.72 -15.14 4.65
C ILE A 32 0.14 -13.73 4.52
N THR A 33 0.11 -12.96 5.63
CA THR A 33 -0.45 -11.61 5.64
C THR A 33 0.40 -10.63 4.85
N THR A 34 1.72 -10.84 4.79
CA THR A 34 2.64 -10.03 3.97
C THR A 34 2.38 -10.26 2.49
N VAL A 35 2.29 -11.51 2.04
CA VAL A 35 1.96 -11.83 0.65
C VAL A 35 0.59 -11.26 0.28
N ALA A 36 -0.42 -11.41 1.15
CA ALA A 36 -1.73 -10.83 0.93
C ALA A 36 -1.67 -9.30 0.80
N LEU A 37 -0.90 -8.63 1.66
CA LEU A 37 -0.73 -7.16 1.62
C LEU A 37 0.01 -6.68 0.37
N THR A 38 0.99 -7.45 -0.11
CA THR A 38 1.70 -7.15 -1.37
C THR A 38 0.73 -7.13 -2.55
N PHE A 39 -0.13 -8.14 -2.67
CA PHE A 39 -1.15 -8.15 -3.71
C PHE A 39 -2.24 -7.10 -3.48
N SER A 40 -2.57 -6.76 -2.24
CA SER A 40 -3.49 -5.66 -1.94
C SER A 40 -2.96 -4.33 -2.46
N PHE A 41 -1.69 -4.03 -2.24
CA PHE A 41 -1.09 -2.81 -2.75
C PHE A 41 -0.86 -2.84 -4.27
N ALA A 42 -0.48 -3.98 -4.84
CA ALA A 42 -0.41 -4.12 -6.29
C ALA A 42 -1.77 -3.80 -6.94
N THR A 43 -2.86 -4.39 -6.44
CA THR A 43 -4.21 -4.15 -6.98
C THR A 43 -4.72 -2.74 -6.73
N TRP A 44 -4.29 -2.10 -5.64
CA TRP A 44 -4.63 -0.72 -5.37
C TRP A 44 -3.97 0.25 -6.36
N PHE A 45 -2.70 0.04 -6.66
CA PHE A 45 -1.91 0.94 -7.52
C PHE A 45 -1.93 0.60 -9.01
N LEU A 46 -2.38 -0.61 -9.42
CA LEU A 46 -2.46 -0.95 -10.85
C LEU A 46 -3.33 0.03 -11.64
N TYR A 47 -4.33 0.62 -10.97
CA TYR A 47 -5.25 1.56 -11.59
C TYR A 47 -4.53 2.81 -12.13
N SER A 48 -3.50 3.31 -11.43
CA SER A 48 -2.69 4.45 -11.87
C SER A 48 -1.95 4.17 -13.19
N VAL A 49 -1.54 2.92 -13.42
CA VAL A 49 -0.90 2.50 -14.68
C VAL A 49 -1.91 2.43 -15.82
N ILE A 50 -3.11 1.91 -15.53
CA ILE A 50 -4.18 1.79 -16.54
C ILE A 50 -4.68 3.15 -16.98
N VAL A 51 -4.97 4.06 -16.05
CA VAL A 51 -5.48 5.41 -16.34
C VAL A 51 -4.60 6.17 -17.32
N ILE A 52 -3.27 6.08 -17.18
CA ILE A 52 -2.31 6.73 -18.09
C ILE A 52 -2.43 6.21 -19.53
N LYS A 53 -2.85 4.95 -19.72
CA LYS A 53 -2.93 4.28 -21.02
C LYS A 53 -4.29 4.42 -21.70
N LEU A 54 -5.36 4.77 -20.98
CA LEU A 54 -6.70 4.89 -21.55
C LEU A 54 -6.79 5.83 -22.78
N PRO A 55 -6.18 7.03 -22.78
CA PRO A 55 -6.21 7.90 -23.96
C PRO A 55 -5.55 7.26 -25.18
N HIS A 56 -4.47 6.50 -24.99
CA HIS A 56 -3.73 5.86 -26.08
C HIS A 56 -4.49 4.72 -26.77
N ILE A 57 -5.51 4.16 -26.13
CA ILE A 57 -6.37 3.11 -26.69
C ILE A 57 -7.74 3.65 -27.11
N GLY A 58 -7.88 4.99 -27.22
CA GLY A 58 -9.03 5.64 -27.82
C GLY A 58 -10.11 6.15 -26.86
N PHE A 59 -9.93 6.02 -25.54
CA PHE A 59 -10.85 6.66 -24.58
C PHE A 59 -10.66 8.18 -24.57
N GLN A 60 -11.75 8.91 -24.76
CA GLN A 60 -11.74 10.37 -24.81
C GLN A 60 -12.14 10.97 -23.46
N PHE A 61 -11.27 10.81 -22.46
CA PHE A 61 -11.44 11.45 -21.18
C PHE A 61 -10.64 12.75 -21.11
N THR A 62 -11.21 13.76 -20.44
CA THR A 62 -10.49 15.01 -20.15
C THR A 62 -9.39 14.76 -19.13
N ASP A 63 -8.39 15.66 -19.05
CA ASP A 63 -7.33 15.58 -18.05
C ASP A 63 -7.91 15.55 -16.62
N ASP A 64 -8.93 16.37 -16.34
CA ASP A 64 -9.62 16.36 -15.04
C ASP A 64 -10.24 15.00 -14.74
N GLN A 65 -10.87 14.34 -15.72
CA GLN A 65 -11.42 13.00 -15.54
C GLN A 65 -10.34 11.94 -15.26
N LEU A 66 -9.20 12.03 -15.95
CA LEU A 66 -8.06 11.15 -15.71
C LEU A 66 -7.48 11.36 -14.30
N PHE A 67 -7.37 12.61 -13.83
CA PHE A 67 -6.96 12.92 -12.46
C PHE A 67 -7.93 12.35 -11.42
N TRP A 68 -9.24 12.55 -11.59
CA TRP A 68 -10.23 11.99 -10.69
C TRP A 68 -10.20 10.45 -10.66
N MET A 69 -10.04 9.81 -11.81
CA MET A 69 -9.85 8.36 -11.85
C MET A 69 -8.60 7.93 -11.09
N ALA A 70 -7.45 8.58 -11.32
CA ALA A 70 -6.20 8.24 -10.63
C ALA A 70 -6.28 8.43 -9.11
N ALA A 71 -7.03 9.44 -8.64
CA ALA A 71 -7.19 9.78 -7.23
C ALA A 71 -8.23 8.88 -6.52
N MET A 72 -9.22 8.37 -7.24
CA MET A 72 -10.36 7.64 -6.63
C MET A 72 -9.97 6.43 -5.79
N PRO A 73 -9.04 5.54 -6.19
CA PRO A 73 -8.60 4.45 -5.33
C PRO A 73 -7.95 4.96 -4.03
N GLY A 74 -7.27 6.12 -4.08
CA GLY A 74 -6.69 6.77 -2.91
C GLY A 74 -7.73 7.20 -1.90
N LEU A 75 -8.75 7.94 -2.36
CA LEU A 75 -9.88 8.36 -1.54
C LEU A 75 -10.59 7.16 -0.90
N ALA A 76 -10.94 6.17 -1.71
CA ALA A 76 -11.61 4.96 -1.23
C ALA A 76 -10.75 4.16 -0.26
N GLY A 77 -9.44 4.04 -0.54
CA GLY A 77 -8.49 3.38 0.34
C GLY A 77 -8.42 4.05 1.71
N GLY A 78 -8.38 5.39 1.75
CA GLY A 78 -8.41 6.17 2.99
C GLY A 78 -9.70 5.92 3.79
N LEU A 79 -10.86 6.02 3.16
CA LEU A 79 -12.17 5.76 3.79
C LEU A 79 -12.28 4.32 4.30
N LEU A 80 -11.90 3.33 3.47
CA LEU A 80 -11.99 1.92 3.84
C LEU A 80 -11.00 1.54 4.94
N ARG A 81 -9.87 2.23 5.08
CA ARG A 81 -8.96 2.05 6.23
C ARG A 81 -9.63 2.36 7.56
N ILE A 82 -10.50 3.38 7.60
CA ILE A 82 -11.26 3.71 8.81
C ILE A 82 -12.09 2.50 9.24
N VAL A 83 -12.84 1.91 8.31
CA VAL A 83 -13.65 0.70 8.57
C VAL A 83 -12.75 -0.48 8.96
N ASN A 84 -11.68 -0.72 8.20
CA ASN A 84 -10.76 -1.83 8.41
C ASN A 84 -10.05 -1.79 9.77
N THR A 85 -9.85 -0.61 10.36
CA THR A 85 -9.26 -0.45 11.69
C THR A 85 -9.99 -1.26 12.76
N PHE A 86 -11.30 -1.44 12.61
CA PHE A 86 -12.16 -2.07 13.61
C PHE A 86 -12.49 -3.54 13.29
N LEU A 87 -12.11 -4.07 12.14
CA LEU A 87 -12.54 -5.39 11.70
C LEU A 87 -11.84 -6.55 12.43
N ILE A 88 -10.55 -6.40 12.78
CA ILE A 88 -9.77 -7.48 13.41
C ILE A 88 -10.32 -7.90 14.77
N PRO A 89 -10.66 -6.99 15.69
CA PRO A 89 -11.28 -7.35 16.97
C PRO A 89 -12.63 -8.04 16.83
N ILE A 90 -13.39 -7.71 15.76
CA ILE A 90 -14.76 -8.23 15.56
C ILE A 90 -14.74 -9.59 14.86
N TYR A 91 -14.03 -9.70 13.76
CA TYR A 91 -14.09 -10.88 12.87
C TYR A 91 -12.85 -11.77 12.94
N GLY A 92 -11.74 -11.27 13.50
CA GLY A 92 -10.45 -11.94 13.61
C GLY A 92 -9.64 -11.98 12.31
N THR A 93 -8.34 -12.19 12.47
CA THR A 93 -7.33 -12.21 11.40
C THR A 93 -7.72 -13.08 10.20
N ARG A 94 -8.10 -14.34 10.45
CA ARG A 94 -8.38 -15.31 9.39
C ARG A 94 -9.48 -14.84 8.43
N LYS A 95 -10.64 -14.45 8.96
CA LYS A 95 -11.78 -14.02 8.13
C LYS A 95 -11.49 -12.74 7.37
N VAL A 96 -10.94 -11.73 8.06
CA VAL A 96 -10.68 -10.42 7.46
C VAL A 96 -9.72 -10.55 6.29
N ILE A 97 -8.58 -11.21 6.49
CA ILE A 97 -7.54 -11.31 5.46
C ILE A 97 -8.01 -12.15 4.26
N SER A 98 -8.68 -13.28 4.52
CA SER A 98 -9.17 -14.14 3.45
C SER A 98 -10.26 -13.46 2.62
N ILE A 99 -11.30 -12.92 3.27
CA ILE A 99 -12.42 -12.29 2.58
C ILE A 99 -11.96 -11.05 1.81
N SER A 100 -11.10 -10.21 2.43
CA SER A 100 -10.58 -9.04 1.74
C SER A 100 -9.73 -9.41 0.53
N SER A 101 -8.95 -10.49 0.58
CA SER A 101 -8.20 -10.97 -0.60
C SER A 101 -9.12 -11.40 -1.73
N LEU A 102 -10.20 -12.14 -1.42
CA LEU A 102 -11.12 -12.67 -2.43
C LEU A 102 -12.03 -11.61 -3.04
N ILE A 103 -12.53 -10.66 -2.27
CA ILE A 103 -13.47 -9.64 -2.76
C ILE A 103 -12.84 -8.71 -3.80
N LYS A 104 -11.51 -8.51 -3.78
CA LYS A 104 -10.76 -7.73 -4.77
C LYS A 104 -10.79 -8.32 -6.18
N ILE A 105 -11.12 -9.60 -6.32
CA ILE A 105 -11.29 -10.25 -7.62
C ILE A 105 -12.41 -9.58 -8.41
N ILE A 106 -13.48 -9.12 -7.73
CA ILE A 106 -14.63 -8.48 -8.39
C ILE A 106 -14.20 -7.22 -9.16
N PRO A 107 -13.61 -6.19 -8.54
CA PRO A 107 -13.20 -4.98 -9.27
C PRO A 107 -12.09 -5.24 -10.30
N LEU A 108 -11.27 -6.27 -10.14
CA LEU A 108 -10.27 -6.64 -11.15
C LEU A 108 -10.93 -7.20 -12.42
N LEU A 109 -11.91 -8.08 -12.26
CA LEU A 109 -12.70 -8.56 -13.41
C LEU A 109 -13.47 -7.42 -14.08
N MET A 110 -14.11 -6.55 -13.28
CA MET A 110 -14.79 -5.36 -13.81
C MET A 110 -13.82 -4.48 -14.61
N LEU A 111 -12.62 -4.24 -14.11
CA LEU A 111 -11.60 -3.42 -14.76
C LEU A 111 -11.11 -4.05 -16.06
N GLY A 112 -10.78 -5.34 -16.05
CA GLY A 112 -10.33 -6.04 -17.24
C GLY A 112 -11.35 -5.95 -18.38
N PHE A 113 -12.64 -6.21 -18.12
CA PHE A 113 -13.68 -6.06 -19.12
C PHE A 113 -14.00 -4.60 -19.49
N ALA A 114 -13.80 -3.66 -18.55
CA ALA A 114 -14.04 -2.24 -18.80
C ALA A 114 -13.06 -1.65 -19.83
N VAL A 115 -11.77 -2.02 -19.75
CA VAL A 115 -10.76 -1.52 -20.71
C VAL A 115 -10.93 -2.09 -22.11
N MET A 116 -11.49 -3.30 -22.23
CA MET A 116 -11.79 -3.95 -23.52
C MET A 116 -13.00 -3.35 -24.25
N ASN A 117 -13.83 -2.57 -23.56
CA ASN A 117 -15.02 -1.96 -24.15
C ASN A 117 -14.85 -0.44 -24.30
N PRO A 118 -14.65 0.09 -25.52
CA PRO A 118 -14.46 1.53 -25.75
C PRO A 118 -15.66 2.41 -25.31
N GLN A 119 -16.83 1.82 -25.11
CA GLN A 119 -18.06 2.52 -24.65
C GLN A 119 -18.14 2.63 -23.12
N THR A 120 -17.15 2.11 -22.38
CA THR A 120 -17.16 2.17 -20.92
C THR A 120 -17.11 3.62 -20.44
N SER A 121 -18.11 3.98 -19.63
CA SER A 121 -18.27 5.36 -19.16
C SER A 121 -17.28 5.74 -18.07
N PHE A 122 -17.00 7.04 -17.94
CA PHE A 122 -16.22 7.62 -16.84
C PHE A 122 -16.75 7.18 -15.47
N THR A 123 -18.08 7.23 -15.26
CA THR A 123 -18.71 6.84 -13.99
C THR A 123 -18.43 5.38 -13.62
N TYR A 124 -18.40 4.48 -14.62
CA TYR A 124 -18.08 3.08 -14.38
C TYR A 124 -16.63 2.88 -13.97
N PHE A 125 -15.68 3.59 -14.60
CA PHE A 125 -14.28 3.61 -14.17
C PHE A 125 -14.13 4.19 -12.76
N MET A 126 -14.87 5.24 -12.41
CA MET A 126 -14.86 5.80 -11.03
C MET A 126 -15.35 4.78 -10.00
N LEU A 127 -16.41 4.01 -10.32
CA LEU A 127 -16.88 2.92 -9.46
C LEU A 127 -15.80 1.84 -9.27
N ILE A 128 -15.15 1.42 -10.35
CA ILE A 128 -14.06 0.44 -10.30
C ILE A 128 -12.90 0.97 -9.44
N GLY A 129 -12.48 2.21 -9.66
CA GLY A 129 -11.44 2.87 -8.87
C GLY A 129 -11.77 2.90 -7.38
N PHE A 130 -13.03 3.21 -7.04
CA PHE A 130 -13.50 3.16 -5.65
C PHE A 130 -13.40 1.75 -5.06
N LEU A 131 -13.84 0.72 -5.79
CA LEU A 131 -13.78 -0.67 -5.32
C LEU A 131 -12.34 -1.19 -5.21
N LEU A 132 -11.41 -0.76 -6.07
CA LEU A 132 -9.99 -1.09 -5.96
C LEU A 132 -9.33 -0.49 -4.71
N GLY A 133 -9.91 0.56 -4.14
CA GLY A 133 -9.53 1.11 -2.84
C GLY A 133 -9.59 0.11 -1.69
N ILE A 134 -10.28 -1.03 -1.83
CA ILE A 134 -10.27 -2.15 -0.86
C ILE A 134 -8.82 -2.57 -0.59
N GLY A 135 -7.97 -2.65 -1.62
CA GLY A 135 -6.55 -2.98 -1.47
C GLY A 135 -5.79 -2.00 -0.58
N GLY A 136 -6.09 -0.70 -0.70
CA GLY A 136 -5.56 0.34 0.18
C GLY A 136 -6.07 0.22 1.62
N GLY A 137 -7.34 -0.19 1.78
CA GLY A 137 -8.00 -0.40 3.07
C GLY A 137 -7.35 -1.48 3.94
N ASP A 138 -6.86 -2.55 3.32
CA ASP A 138 -6.31 -3.73 4.00
C ASP A 138 -5.17 -3.42 4.97
N PHE A 139 -4.39 -2.39 4.72
CA PHE A 139 -3.28 -2.03 5.58
C PHE A 139 -3.71 -1.81 7.03
N SER A 140 -4.85 -1.15 7.25
CA SER A 140 -5.35 -0.83 8.59
C SER A 140 -5.92 -2.03 9.37
N SER A 141 -6.10 -3.17 8.72
CA SER A 141 -6.46 -4.42 9.39
C SER A 141 -5.28 -5.41 9.47
N PHE A 142 -4.46 -5.52 8.41
CA PHE A 142 -3.39 -6.51 8.36
C PHE A 142 -2.24 -6.17 9.32
N MET A 143 -1.86 -4.88 9.41
CA MET A 143 -0.79 -4.43 10.30
C MET A 143 -1.15 -4.59 11.80
N PRO A 144 -2.33 -4.12 12.27
CA PRO A 144 -2.76 -4.41 13.64
C PRO A 144 -2.83 -5.89 13.96
N SER A 145 -3.30 -6.70 13.01
CA SER A 145 -3.31 -8.16 13.17
C SER A 145 -1.91 -8.70 13.48
N THR A 146 -0.91 -8.31 12.70
CA THR A 146 0.47 -8.76 12.91
C THR A 146 1.01 -8.32 14.26
N SER A 147 0.72 -7.10 14.71
CA SER A 147 1.19 -6.58 15.99
C SER A 147 0.72 -7.42 17.18
N LEU A 148 -0.45 -8.07 17.09
CA LEU A 148 -0.99 -8.94 18.14
C LEU A 148 -0.23 -10.27 18.27
N PHE A 149 0.43 -10.72 17.21
CA PHE A 149 1.12 -12.01 17.21
C PHE A 149 2.56 -11.93 17.71
N PHE A 150 3.17 -10.73 17.78
CA PHE A 150 4.59 -10.58 18.09
C PHE A 150 4.85 -9.94 19.46
N PRO A 151 5.91 -10.39 20.18
CA PRO A 151 6.34 -9.73 21.40
C PRO A 151 6.92 -8.34 21.08
N LYS A 152 6.89 -7.44 22.08
CA LYS A 152 7.37 -6.04 21.93
C LYS A 152 8.79 -5.93 21.38
N LYS A 153 9.66 -6.90 21.68
CA LYS A 153 11.06 -6.92 21.23
C LYS A 153 11.24 -7.21 19.74
N GLU A 154 10.28 -7.90 19.10
CA GLU A 154 10.35 -8.31 17.69
C GLU A 154 9.29 -7.64 16.81
N VAL A 155 8.33 -6.90 17.38
CA VAL A 155 7.19 -6.33 16.66
C VAL A 155 7.61 -5.29 15.62
N GLY A 156 8.63 -4.48 15.88
CA GLY A 156 9.14 -3.49 14.92
C GLY A 156 9.68 -4.16 13.66
N THR A 157 10.47 -5.23 13.82
CA THR A 157 10.97 -6.03 12.70
C THR A 157 9.82 -6.64 11.90
N ALA A 158 8.84 -7.26 12.57
CA ALA A 158 7.70 -7.89 11.92
C ALA A 158 6.85 -6.88 11.11
N LEU A 159 6.52 -5.74 11.73
CA LEU A 159 5.76 -4.68 11.08
C LEU A 159 6.56 -4.02 9.94
N GLY A 160 7.88 -3.87 10.12
CA GLY A 160 8.79 -3.37 9.08
C GLY A 160 8.80 -4.28 7.84
N ILE A 161 8.93 -5.59 8.05
CA ILE A 161 8.88 -6.59 6.98
C ILE A 161 7.51 -6.55 6.29
N GLN A 162 6.43 -6.68 7.05
CA GLN A 162 5.09 -6.73 6.45
C GLN A 162 4.77 -5.50 5.63
N ALA A 163 5.01 -4.32 6.19
CA ALA A 163 4.68 -3.09 5.51
C ALA A 163 5.66 -2.76 4.38
N GLY A 164 6.95 -3.03 4.54
CA GLY A 164 7.95 -2.81 3.49
C GLY A 164 7.72 -3.73 2.30
N VAL A 165 7.60 -5.05 2.54
CA VAL A 165 7.29 -6.02 1.47
C VAL A 165 5.90 -5.78 0.89
N GLY A 166 4.92 -5.40 1.71
CA GLY A 166 3.60 -4.98 1.23
C GLY A 166 3.68 -3.81 0.26
N ASN A 167 4.40 -2.74 0.64
CA ASN A 167 4.61 -1.56 -0.22
C ASN A 167 5.33 -1.91 -1.53
N PHE A 168 6.18 -2.94 -1.53
CA PHE A 168 6.84 -3.42 -2.74
C PHE A 168 5.85 -3.84 -3.83
N GLY A 169 4.61 -4.21 -3.47
CA GLY A 169 3.52 -4.47 -4.42
C GLY A 169 3.25 -3.30 -5.37
N VAL A 170 3.45 -2.05 -4.92
CA VAL A 170 3.34 -0.85 -5.77
C VAL A 170 4.42 -0.84 -6.85
N SER A 171 5.68 -1.07 -6.44
CA SER A 171 6.80 -1.15 -7.37
C SER A 171 6.65 -2.32 -8.35
N LEU A 172 6.19 -3.47 -7.85
CA LEU A 172 6.00 -4.68 -8.64
C LEU A 172 5.00 -4.45 -9.79
N VAL A 173 3.84 -3.84 -9.50
CA VAL A 173 2.83 -3.58 -10.54
C VAL A 173 3.34 -2.57 -11.55
N GLN A 174 4.03 -1.52 -11.13
CA GLN A 174 4.58 -0.50 -12.04
C GLN A 174 5.69 -1.06 -12.93
N LEU A 175 6.58 -1.91 -12.38
CA LEU A 175 7.66 -2.55 -13.12
C LEU A 175 7.16 -3.59 -14.12
N LEU A 176 6.19 -4.43 -13.72
CA LEU A 176 5.76 -5.57 -14.54
C LEU A 176 4.67 -5.21 -15.56
N SER A 177 3.94 -4.12 -15.36
CA SER A 177 2.82 -3.76 -16.23
C SER A 177 3.21 -3.60 -17.70
N PRO A 178 4.32 -2.94 -18.09
CA PRO A 178 4.73 -2.85 -19.49
C PRO A 178 4.96 -4.22 -20.13
N LEU A 179 5.56 -5.15 -19.41
CA LEU A 179 5.75 -6.51 -19.87
C LEU A 179 4.41 -7.26 -19.99
N ILE A 180 3.57 -7.18 -18.97
CA ILE A 180 2.27 -7.87 -18.92
C ILE A 180 1.37 -7.40 -20.07
N MET A 181 1.36 -6.10 -20.37
CA MET A 181 0.60 -5.54 -21.51
C MET A 181 1.09 -6.03 -22.88
N SER A 182 2.33 -6.46 -23.01
CA SER A 182 2.89 -6.95 -24.28
C SER A 182 2.60 -8.42 -24.57
N LEU A 183 2.06 -9.16 -23.60
CA LEU A 183 1.80 -10.59 -23.69
C LEU A 183 0.34 -10.86 -24.09
N THR A 184 0.10 -11.94 -24.84
CA THR A 184 -1.24 -12.37 -25.28
C THR A 184 -1.93 -13.31 -24.29
N LEU A 185 -1.84 -13.04 -22.98
CA LEU A 185 -2.22 -14.00 -21.92
C LEU A 185 -3.73 -14.34 -21.91
N PHE A 186 -4.58 -13.34 -22.04
CA PHE A 186 -6.03 -13.48 -21.96
C PHE A 186 -6.74 -13.08 -23.26
N SER A 187 -6.02 -13.08 -24.40
CA SER A 187 -6.57 -12.71 -25.72
C SER A 187 -7.78 -13.56 -26.16
N PHE A 188 -7.92 -14.78 -25.61
CA PHE A 188 -9.09 -15.62 -25.82
C PHE A 188 -10.40 -15.03 -25.25
N LEU A 189 -10.32 -14.01 -24.40
CA LEU A 189 -11.47 -13.25 -23.91
C LEU A 189 -11.87 -12.09 -24.83
N GLY A 190 -11.16 -11.90 -25.97
CA GLY A 190 -11.46 -10.87 -26.94
C GLY A 190 -10.74 -9.55 -26.74
N GLY A 191 -9.66 -9.53 -25.90
CA GLY A 191 -8.83 -8.33 -25.65
C GLY A 191 -7.84 -8.03 -26.76
N GLY A 192 -7.06 -6.99 -26.53
CA GLY A 192 -6.05 -6.48 -27.45
C GLY A 192 -6.48 -5.14 -28.05
N GLU A 193 -6.13 -4.07 -27.36
CA GLU A 193 -6.43 -2.71 -27.77
C GLU A 193 -5.31 -2.19 -28.68
N ILE A 194 -5.72 -1.39 -29.68
CA ILE A 194 -4.78 -0.78 -30.63
C ILE A 194 -4.38 0.59 -30.11
N ILE A 195 -3.08 0.83 -29.96
CA ILE A 195 -2.55 2.16 -29.66
C ILE A 195 -2.79 3.07 -30.87
N VAL A 196 -3.57 4.12 -30.69
CA VAL A 196 -4.03 5.01 -31.77
C VAL A 196 -2.84 5.63 -32.53
N GLU A 197 -1.75 6.03 -31.82
CA GLU A 197 -0.63 6.71 -32.41
C GLU A 197 0.33 5.79 -33.19
N THR A 198 0.40 4.51 -32.82
CA THR A 198 1.42 3.59 -33.37
C THR A 198 0.84 2.41 -34.13
N GLY A 199 -0.46 2.16 -34.00
CA GLY A 199 -1.12 0.95 -34.53
C GLY A 199 -0.69 -0.37 -33.84
N LYS A 200 0.13 -0.30 -32.77
CA LYS A 200 0.60 -1.47 -32.04
C LYS A 200 -0.48 -1.99 -31.10
N THR A 201 -0.69 -3.30 -31.08
CA THR A 201 -1.61 -3.94 -30.13
C THR A 201 -0.98 -4.06 -28.75
N ILE A 202 -1.72 -3.70 -27.72
CA ILE A 202 -1.43 -3.95 -26.31
C ILE A 202 -2.61 -4.66 -25.65
N TYR A 203 -2.35 -5.36 -24.57
CA TYR A 203 -3.33 -6.13 -23.81
C TYR A 203 -3.46 -5.52 -22.41
N LEU A 204 -4.18 -4.40 -22.31
CA LEU A 204 -4.28 -3.62 -21.08
C LEU A 204 -5.09 -4.38 -20.01
N GLU A 205 -6.04 -5.19 -20.40
CA GLU A 205 -6.84 -6.08 -19.55
C GLU A 205 -6.00 -7.10 -18.78
N ASN A 206 -4.84 -7.50 -19.35
CA ASN A 206 -3.94 -8.45 -18.70
C ASN A 206 -3.44 -7.93 -17.34
N ILE A 207 -3.26 -6.61 -17.20
CA ILE A 207 -2.84 -6.02 -15.92
C ILE A 207 -3.87 -6.28 -14.81
N ALA A 208 -5.15 -6.32 -15.15
CA ALA A 208 -6.20 -6.62 -14.19
C ALA A 208 -6.34 -8.13 -13.95
N PHE A 209 -6.44 -8.93 -15.03
CA PHE A 209 -6.75 -10.36 -14.92
C PHE A 209 -5.63 -11.18 -14.28
N ILE A 210 -4.36 -10.80 -14.47
CA ILE A 210 -3.23 -11.57 -13.92
C ILE A 210 -3.25 -11.63 -12.39
N TYR A 211 -3.80 -10.64 -11.70
CA TYR A 211 -3.88 -10.61 -10.24
C TYR A 211 -5.03 -11.43 -9.66
N VAL A 212 -5.98 -11.89 -10.48
CA VAL A 212 -7.11 -12.73 -10.05
C VAL A 212 -6.61 -14.04 -9.46
N ILE A 213 -5.69 -14.71 -10.15
CA ILE A 213 -5.17 -16.03 -9.75
C ILE A 213 -4.43 -15.96 -8.40
N PRO A 214 -3.43 -15.08 -8.20
CA PRO A 214 -2.72 -15.01 -6.93
C PRO A 214 -3.62 -14.56 -5.78
N LEU A 215 -4.61 -13.69 -6.00
CA LEU A 215 -5.56 -13.31 -4.96
C LEU A 215 -6.46 -14.48 -4.55
N LEU A 216 -6.90 -15.30 -5.50
CA LEU A 216 -7.65 -16.51 -5.22
C LEU A 216 -6.82 -17.49 -4.37
N ILE A 217 -5.57 -17.74 -4.78
CA ILE A 217 -4.66 -18.63 -4.05
C ILE A 217 -4.41 -18.12 -2.63
N VAL A 218 -4.07 -16.83 -2.48
CA VAL A 218 -3.78 -16.24 -1.16
C VAL A 218 -5.01 -16.20 -0.28
N GLY A 219 -6.19 -15.87 -0.82
CA GLY A 219 -7.45 -15.85 -0.07
C GLY A 219 -7.81 -17.25 0.48
N ILE A 220 -7.67 -18.28 -0.33
CA ILE A 220 -7.89 -19.69 0.07
C ILE A 220 -6.82 -20.12 1.08
N TRP A 221 -5.54 -19.83 0.81
CA TRP A 221 -4.45 -20.15 1.73
C TRP A 221 -4.63 -19.50 3.09
N ALA A 222 -5.03 -18.23 3.14
CA ALA A 222 -5.35 -17.50 4.37
C ALA A 222 -6.51 -18.18 5.13
N TRP A 223 -7.57 -18.58 4.43
CA TRP A 223 -8.73 -19.22 5.04
C TRP A 223 -8.39 -20.53 5.76
N PHE A 224 -7.55 -21.36 5.18
CA PHE A 224 -7.20 -22.66 5.78
C PHE A 224 -6.00 -22.62 6.73
N SER A 225 -5.13 -21.61 6.62
CA SER A 225 -3.86 -21.56 7.35
C SER A 225 -3.82 -20.57 8.50
N LEU A 226 -4.56 -19.46 8.43
CA LEU A 226 -4.55 -18.44 9.47
C LEU A 226 -5.43 -18.83 10.65
N LYS A 227 -5.05 -18.33 11.82
CA LYS A 227 -5.81 -18.35 13.06
C LYS A 227 -6.06 -16.94 13.54
N SER A 228 -6.96 -16.78 14.50
CA SER A 228 -7.33 -15.49 15.06
C SER A 228 -7.03 -15.45 16.54
N ILE A 229 -6.53 -14.33 17.05
CA ILE A 229 -6.42 -14.06 18.49
C ILE A 229 -7.69 -13.35 18.92
N PRO A 230 -8.38 -13.79 19.98
CA PRO A 230 -9.59 -13.14 20.46
C PRO A 230 -9.23 -11.83 21.14
N VAL A 231 -9.41 -10.72 20.43
CA VAL A 231 -9.33 -9.37 20.99
C VAL A 231 -10.76 -8.94 21.29
N LYS A 232 -11.27 -9.31 22.45
CA LYS A 232 -12.64 -8.96 22.86
C LYS A 232 -12.73 -7.46 23.16
N ALA A 233 -13.08 -6.69 22.16
CA ALA A 233 -13.39 -5.26 22.33
C ALA A 233 -14.60 -4.90 21.47
N SER A 234 -15.59 -4.28 22.10
CA SER A 234 -16.71 -3.67 21.38
C SER A 234 -16.21 -2.48 20.56
N PHE A 235 -16.96 -2.08 19.53
CA PHE A 235 -16.64 -0.88 18.75
C PHE A 235 -16.46 0.35 19.65
N LYS A 236 -17.36 0.51 20.64
CA LYS A 236 -17.31 1.65 21.58
C LYS A 236 -16.02 1.66 22.43
N GLU A 237 -15.54 0.52 22.86
CA GLU A 237 -14.28 0.41 23.61
C GLU A 237 -13.06 0.74 22.74
N GLN A 238 -13.11 0.45 21.44
CA GLN A 238 -12.02 0.77 20.53
C GLN A 238 -11.87 2.28 20.27
N LEU A 239 -12.92 3.09 20.53
CA LEU A 239 -12.87 4.54 20.39
C LEU A 239 -12.07 5.23 21.50
N ASP A 240 -11.61 4.50 22.52
CA ASP A 240 -10.80 5.03 23.62
C ASP A 240 -9.41 5.55 23.16
N ILE A 241 -8.94 5.13 21.99
CA ILE A 241 -7.71 5.66 21.37
C ILE A 241 -7.80 7.19 21.13
N PHE A 242 -8.99 7.73 20.85
CA PHE A 242 -9.21 9.17 20.60
C PHE A 242 -9.15 10.02 21.87
N LYS A 243 -9.20 9.42 23.06
CA LYS A 243 -9.04 10.12 24.34
C LYS A 243 -7.57 10.39 24.68
N ASP A 244 -6.65 9.73 23.98
CA ASP A 244 -5.21 9.85 24.23
C ASP A 244 -4.57 10.82 23.23
N ARG A 245 -3.94 11.89 23.73
CA ARG A 245 -3.24 12.88 22.91
C ARG A 245 -2.10 12.27 22.07
N HIS A 246 -1.52 11.18 22.53
CA HIS A 246 -0.46 10.49 21.77
C HIS A 246 -0.99 9.94 20.46
N THR A 247 -2.28 9.59 20.34
CA THR A 247 -2.89 9.21 19.08
C THR A 247 -2.78 10.32 18.02
N LEU A 248 -2.98 11.58 18.40
CA LEU A 248 -2.82 12.71 17.49
C LEU A 248 -1.36 12.84 17.01
N TYR A 249 -0.39 12.78 17.93
CA TYR A 249 1.02 12.87 17.56
C TYR A 249 1.47 11.71 16.66
N CYS A 250 1.03 10.49 16.98
CA CYS A 250 1.25 9.32 16.12
C CYS A 250 0.64 9.50 14.72
N THR A 251 -0.55 10.09 14.64
CA THR A 251 -1.23 10.38 13.37
C THR A 251 -0.42 11.37 12.53
N MET A 252 -0.01 12.50 13.12
CA MET A 252 0.80 13.51 12.42
C MET A 252 2.12 12.96 11.92
N THR A 253 2.83 12.21 12.76
CA THR A 253 4.11 11.59 12.35
C THR A 253 3.93 10.56 11.24
N TYR A 254 2.81 9.84 11.22
CA TYR A 254 2.57 8.86 10.16
C TYR A 254 2.07 9.49 8.87
N ILE A 255 1.33 10.61 8.92
CA ILE A 255 1.05 11.44 7.74
C ILE A 255 2.35 11.92 7.11
N MET A 256 3.28 12.46 7.92
CA MET A 256 4.59 12.93 7.44
C MET A 256 5.38 11.80 6.74
N THR A 257 5.32 10.58 7.23
CA THR A 257 6.12 9.48 6.66
C THR A 257 5.35 8.71 5.58
N PHE A 258 4.24 8.06 5.94
CA PHE A 258 3.49 7.24 4.99
C PHE A 258 2.63 8.07 4.03
N GLY A 259 2.05 9.18 4.50
CA GLY A 259 1.27 10.08 3.63
C GLY A 259 2.10 10.61 2.47
N ILE A 260 3.33 11.09 2.75
CA ILE A 260 4.27 11.53 1.70
C ILE A 260 4.67 10.36 0.79
N PHE A 261 5.02 9.18 1.34
CA PHE A 261 5.33 8.00 0.55
C PHE A 261 4.20 7.64 -0.41
N ALA A 262 2.97 7.56 0.09
CA ALA A 262 1.81 7.16 -0.69
C ALA A 262 1.44 8.22 -1.74
N GLY A 263 1.46 9.51 -1.37
CA GLY A 263 1.19 10.61 -2.29
C GLY A 263 2.19 10.66 -3.44
N PHE A 264 3.49 10.59 -3.16
CA PHE A 264 4.50 10.53 -4.21
C PHE A 264 4.38 9.24 -5.04
N SER A 265 4.06 8.09 -4.44
CA SER A 265 3.86 6.83 -5.20
C SER A 265 2.73 6.94 -6.23
N ALA A 266 1.65 7.64 -5.90
CA ALA A 266 0.54 7.87 -6.81
C ALA A 266 0.86 8.96 -7.87
N ALA A 267 1.47 10.06 -7.43
CA ALA A 267 1.71 11.22 -8.28
C ALA A 267 2.98 11.12 -9.16
N PHE A 268 3.98 10.35 -8.77
CA PHE A 268 5.30 10.35 -9.42
C PHE A 268 5.28 10.04 -10.93
N PRO A 269 4.55 9.01 -11.41
CA PRO A 269 4.42 8.78 -12.84
C PRO A 269 3.82 9.98 -13.58
N LEU A 270 2.80 10.59 -12.99
CA LEU A 270 2.11 11.74 -13.58
C LEU A 270 2.98 13.00 -13.54
N MET A 271 3.76 13.22 -12.48
CA MET A 271 4.74 14.31 -12.40
C MET A 271 5.78 14.19 -13.54
N ILE A 272 6.33 13.00 -13.76
CA ILE A 272 7.28 12.78 -14.87
C ILE A 272 6.58 13.07 -16.21
N LYS A 273 5.37 12.52 -16.42
CA LYS A 273 4.61 12.71 -17.66
C LYS A 273 4.33 14.17 -17.95
N ASN A 274 3.89 14.94 -16.96
CA ASN A 274 3.44 16.31 -17.18
C ASN A 274 4.58 17.34 -17.17
N LEU A 275 5.64 17.09 -16.38
CA LEU A 275 6.71 18.08 -16.20
C LEU A 275 7.91 17.84 -17.14
N TYR A 276 8.28 16.59 -17.39
CA TYR A 276 9.54 16.25 -18.08
C TYR A 276 9.36 15.60 -19.44
N THR A 277 8.34 14.75 -19.64
CA THR A 277 8.07 14.15 -20.97
C THR A 277 7.80 15.20 -22.07
N PRO A 278 7.17 16.38 -21.81
CA PRO A 278 7.03 17.42 -22.82
C PRO A 278 8.37 18.05 -23.24
N LEU A 279 9.37 18.04 -22.35
CA LEU A 279 10.71 18.57 -22.60
C LEU A 279 11.59 17.58 -23.37
N ASP A 280 11.45 16.28 -23.08
CA ASP A 280 12.12 15.20 -23.80
C ASP A 280 11.20 13.95 -23.83
N LYS A 281 10.74 13.59 -25.03
CA LYS A 281 9.85 12.46 -25.28
C LYS A 281 10.47 11.07 -24.94
N ASN A 282 11.80 11.00 -24.79
CA ASN A 282 12.48 9.79 -24.37
C ASN A 282 12.33 9.51 -22.86
N ILE A 283 11.89 10.50 -22.08
CA ILE A 283 11.62 10.32 -20.65
C ILE A 283 10.25 9.66 -20.50
N ASP A 284 10.24 8.31 -20.44
CA ASP A 284 9.02 7.53 -20.20
C ASP A 284 8.76 7.37 -18.69
N PRO A 285 7.63 7.84 -18.16
CA PRO A 285 7.26 7.74 -16.76
C PRO A 285 7.36 6.31 -16.19
N LEU A 286 7.00 5.29 -16.95
CA LEU A 286 6.98 3.90 -16.49
C LEU A 286 8.38 3.30 -16.31
N GLN A 287 9.40 3.87 -16.94
CA GLN A 287 10.79 3.46 -16.74
C GLN A 287 11.34 3.86 -15.37
N TYR A 288 10.78 4.90 -14.74
CA TYR A 288 11.31 5.48 -13.51
C TYR A 288 10.37 5.34 -12.30
N ALA A 289 9.07 5.24 -12.53
CA ALA A 289 8.05 5.28 -11.48
C ALA A 289 8.26 4.23 -10.39
N PHE A 290 8.66 3.02 -10.75
CA PHE A 290 8.83 1.90 -9.81
C PHE A 290 10.01 2.07 -8.84
N TYR A 291 11.02 2.90 -9.17
CA TYR A 291 12.19 3.10 -8.32
C TYR A 291 11.83 3.73 -6.96
N GLY A 292 10.90 4.69 -6.97
CA GLY A 292 10.48 5.35 -5.74
C GLY A 292 9.93 4.38 -4.69
N PRO A 293 8.81 3.69 -4.97
CA PRO A 293 8.25 2.71 -4.06
C PRO A 293 9.23 1.56 -3.72
N LEU A 294 10.11 1.16 -4.65
CA LEU A 294 11.15 0.16 -4.41
C LEU A 294 12.11 0.60 -3.30
N ILE A 295 12.68 1.79 -3.44
CA ILE A 295 13.64 2.34 -2.47
C ILE A 295 12.98 2.56 -1.11
N GLY A 296 11.79 3.15 -1.09
CA GLY A 296 11.06 3.39 0.16
C GLY A 296 10.64 2.09 0.85
N SER A 297 10.29 1.05 0.10
CA SER A 297 9.97 -0.27 0.63
C SER A 297 11.20 -0.97 1.19
N ALA A 298 12.31 -0.96 0.46
CA ALA A 298 13.57 -1.56 0.90
C ALA A 298 14.11 -0.87 2.16
N SER A 299 14.13 0.47 2.18
CA SER A 299 14.57 1.21 3.36
C SER A 299 13.70 0.91 4.58
N ARG A 300 12.37 0.78 4.42
CA ARG A 300 11.46 0.41 5.50
C ARG A 300 11.78 -0.96 6.10
N VAL A 301 12.08 -1.96 5.27
CA VAL A 301 12.47 -3.30 5.75
C VAL A 301 13.77 -3.24 6.54
N ILE A 302 14.79 -2.60 5.97
CA ILE A 302 16.14 -2.51 6.58
C ILE A 302 16.08 -1.75 7.91
N PHE A 303 15.44 -0.59 7.90
CA PHE A 303 15.40 0.30 9.08
C PHE A 303 14.40 -0.15 10.15
N GLY A 304 13.54 -1.13 9.89
CA GLY A 304 12.76 -1.79 10.93
C GLY A 304 13.64 -2.41 12.02
N LYS A 305 14.68 -3.13 11.60
CA LYS A 305 15.67 -3.71 12.52
C LYS A 305 16.56 -2.65 13.20
N VAL A 306 16.89 -1.60 12.48
CA VAL A 306 17.66 -0.46 13.03
C VAL A 306 16.82 0.26 14.08
N ALA A 307 15.54 0.50 13.83
CA ALA A 307 14.61 1.13 14.77
C ALA A 307 14.42 0.30 16.06
N ASP A 308 14.48 -1.03 15.96
CA ASP A 308 14.45 -1.90 17.15
C ASP A 308 15.68 -1.70 18.07
N LYS A 309 16.84 -1.35 17.49
CA LYS A 309 18.09 -1.18 18.21
C LYS A 309 18.29 0.22 18.81
N ILE A 310 18.06 1.25 18.02
CA ILE A 310 18.37 2.64 18.39
C ILE A 310 17.17 3.46 18.82
N GLY A 311 15.95 2.89 18.66
CA GLY A 311 14.69 3.56 18.98
C GLY A 311 14.09 4.33 17.79
N GLY A 312 12.76 4.33 17.73
CA GLY A 312 12.03 4.97 16.63
C GLY A 312 12.06 6.51 16.68
N ALA A 313 12.16 7.12 17.88
CA ALA A 313 12.06 8.56 18.04
C ALA A 313 13.18 9.32 17.29
N TYR A 314 14.44 8.89 17.44
CA TYR A 314 15.58 9.51 16.75
C TYR A 314 15.44 9.43 15.22
N LEU A 315 15.07 8.25 14.72
CA LEU A 315 14.89 8.04 13.27
C LEU A 315 13.71 8.84 12.70
N THR A 316 12.63 8.99 13.46
CA THR A 316 11.48 9.82 13.04
C THR A 316 11.88 11.29 12.95
N HIS A 317 12.64 11.79 13.94
CA HIS A 317 13.11 13.16 13.96
C HIS A 317 14.08 13.44 12.78
N PHE A 318 15.04 12.56 12.59
CA PHE A 318 15.99 12.63 11.47
C PHE A 318 15.27 12.62 10.12
N THR A 319 14.25 11.74 9.95
CA THR A 319 13.41 11.72 8.76
C THR A 319 12.69 13.05 8.53
N GLY A 320 12.09 13.64 9.57
CA GLY A 320 11.38 14.91 9.44
C GLY A 320 12.26 16.04 8.94
N ILE A 321 13.46 16.19 9.50
CA ILE A 321 14.46 17.19 9.06
C ILE A 321 14.87 16.94 7.60
N SER A 322 15.18 15.69 7.26
CA SER A 322 15.60 15.32 5.90
C SER A 322 14.50 15.62 4.86
N LEU A 323 13.24 15.33 5.18
CA LEU A 323 12.11 15.61 4.29
C LEU A 323 11.90 17.11 4.10
N ILE A 324 12.04 17.93 5.15
CA ILE A 324 11.95 19.41 5.02
C ILE A 324 13.03 19.89 4.04
N ILE A 325 14.28 19.45 4.20
CA ILE A 325 15.37 19.86 3.32
C ILE A 325 15.12 19.44 1.86
N LEU A 326 14.72 18.18 1.64
CA LEU A 326 14.51 17.65 0.30
C LEU A 326 13.31 18.28 -0.41
N ILE A 327 12.19 18.48 0.28
CA ILE A 327 11.01 19.13 -0.29
C ILE A 327 11.29 20.59 -0.56
N SER A 328 11.99 21.30 0.35
CA SER A 328 12.43 22.67 0.08
C SER A 328 13.33 22.74 -1.16
N ARG A 329 14.26 21.80 -1.31
CA ARG A 329 15.13 21.71 -2.49
C ARG A 329 14.35 21.43 -3.77
N LEU A 330 13.32 20.58 -3.70
CA LEU A 330 12.45 20.27 -4.84
C LEU A 330 11.69 21.50 -5.34
N ILE A 331 11.16 22.31 -4.41
CA ILE A 331 10.36 23.50 -4.70
C ILE A 331 11.29 24.66 -5.11
N LEU A 332 12.25 25.02 -4.26
CA LEU A 332 13.10 26.20 -4.45
C LEU A 332 14.13 26.00 -5.57
N GLY A 333 14.47 24.75 -5.90
CA GLY A 333 15.36 24.42 -7.00
C GLY A 333 14.72 24.44 -8.39
N GLY A 334 13.42 24.79 -8.49
CA GLY A 334 12.71 24.89 -9.77
C GLY A 334 12.40 23.55 -10.44
N TYR A 335 12.49 22.43 -9.69
CA TYR A 335 12.27 21.11 -10.25
C TYR A 335 10.78 20.78 -10.54
N LEU A 336 9.85 21.57 -9.99
CA LEU A 336 8.41 21.47 -10.28
C LEU A 336 7.96 22.38 -11.44
N THR A 337 8.86 23.25 -11.92
CA THR A 337 8.66 24.11 -13.09
C THR A 337 9.89 24.05 -13.98
N PRO A 338 10.26 22.85 -14.49
CA PRO A 338 11.52 22.69 -15.22
C PRO A 338 11.49 23.44 -16.55
N THR A 339 12.65 23.98 -16.91
CA THR A 339 12.87 24.68 -18.17
C THR A 339 13.81 23.92 -19.12
N SER A 340 14.49 22.88 -18.62
CA SER A 340 15.41 22.03 -19.38
C SER A 340 15.27 20.56 -19.00
N PRO A 341 15.42 19.63 -19.96
CA PRO A 341 15.46 18.18 -19.67
C PRO A 341 16.58 17.79 -18.69
N ASP A 342 17.70 18.54 -18.67
CA ASP A 342 18.86 18.25 -17.80
C ASP A 342 18.51 18.29 -16.31
N GLN A 343 17.42 19.00 -15.95
CA GLN A 343 16.92 19.04 -14.57
C GLN A 343 16.30 17.69 -14.12
N PHE A 344 15.99 16.79 -15.05
CA PHE A 344 15.34 15.53 -14.74
C PHE A 344 16.17 14.65 -13.78
N GLN A 345 17.47 14.57 -13.95
CA GLN A 345 18.32 13.78 -13.05
C GLN A 345 18.30 14.32 -11.62
N GLY A 346 18.36 15.64 -11.46
CA GLY A 346 18.24 16.28 -10.14
C GLY A 346 16.89 16.05 -9.49
N PHE A 347 15.79 16.20 -10.25
CA PHE A 347 14.45 15.88 -9.82
C PHE A 347 14.33 14.42 -9.36
N LEU A 348 14.78 13.48 -10.19
CA LEU A 348 14.74 12.05 -9.90
C LEU A 348 15.47 11.72 -8.60
N LEU A 349 16.70 12.19 -8.43
CA LEU A 349 17.50 11.94 -7.22
C LEU A 349 16.85 12.49 -5.95
N ILE A 350 16.27 13.70 -6.02
CA ILE A 350 15.58 14.31 -4.87
C ILE A 350 14.33 13.47 -4.49
N VAL A 351 13.52 13.09 -5.48
CA VAL A 351 12.32 12.29 -5.24
C VAL A 351 12.69 10.91 -4.71
N LEU A 352 13.71 10.24 -5.24
CA LEU A 352 14.19 8.96 -4.72
C LEU A 352 14.72 9.08 -3.27
N ALA A 353 15.39 10.18 -2.93
CA ALA A 353 15.80 10.47 -1.56
C ALA A 353 14.59 10.69 -0.63
N ILE A 354 13.53 11.39 -1.11
CA ILE A 354 12.27 11.50 -0.35
C ILE A 354 11.70 10.11 -0.06
N PHE A 355 11.64 9.22 -1.04
CA PHE A 355 11.18 7.84 -0.83
C PHE A 355 12.05 7.08 0.19
N PHE A 356 13.36 7.22 0.11
CA PHE A 356 14.29 6.59 1.05
C PHE A 356 14.01 7.02 2.49
N PHE A 357 13.93 8.34 2.75
CA PHE A 357 13.68 8.85 4.08
C PHE A 357 12.25 8.56 4.57
N THR A 358 11.24 8.60 3.71
CA THR A 358 9.89 8.17 4.10
C THR A 358 9.85 6.71 4.52
N GLY A 359 10.61 5.83 3.87
CA GLY A 359 10.76 4.44 4.26
C GLY A 359 11.39 4.28 5.65
N ILE A 360 12.46 5.02 5.96
CA ILE A 360 13.07 5.08 7.30
C ILE A 360 12.03 5.51 8.34
N GLY A 361 11.34 6.62 8.09
CA GLY A 361 10.33 7.16 8.97
C GLY A 361 9.16 6.22 9.20
N ASN A 362 8.72 5.51 8.15
CA ASN A 362 7.67 4.50 8.25
C ASN A 362 8.05 3.34 9.19
N ALA A 363 9.30 2.88 9.14
CA ALA A 363 9.80 1.86 10.06
C ALA A 363 9.87 2.39 11.49
N ALA A 364 10.38 3.61 11.63
CA ALA A 364 10.58 4.27 12.92
C ALA A 364 9.26 4.53 13.67
N THR A 365 8.24 5.05 12.99
CA THR A 365 6.93 5.33 13.58
C THR A 365 6.24 4.07 14.06
N PHE A 366 6.28 2.98 13.30
CA PHE A 366 5.67 1.71 13.70
C PHE A 366 6.39 1.03 14.87
N LYS A 367 7.68 1.30 15.06
CA LYS A 367 8.38 0.91 16.30
C LYS A 367 7.88 1.71 17.51
N GLN A 368 7.60 3.00 17.32
CA GLN A 368 7.16 3.87 18.43
C GLN A 368 5.78 3.52 18.96
N PHE A 369 4.80 3.21 18.09
CA PHE A 369 3.41 3.05 18.50
C PHE A 369 3.22 1.98 19.57
N PRO A 370 3.72 0.73 19.43
CA PRO A 370 3.65 -0.27 20.49
C PRO A 370 4.41 0.09 21.78
N VAL A 371 5.41 0.95 21.68
CA VAL A 371 6.16 1.43 22.86
C VAL A 371 5.38 2.49 23.61
N ILE A 372 4.79 3.47 22.92
CA ILE A 372 3.96 4.52 23.50
C ILE A 372 2.73 3.91 24.21
N PHE A 373 2.06 2.95 23.58
CA PHE A 373 0.89 2.28 24.13
C PHE A 373 1.22 0.92 24.76
N SER A 374 2.36 0.83 25.42
CA SER A 374 2.91 -0.45 25.93
C SER A 374 2.02 -1.15 26.96
N GLU A 375 1.19 -0.41 27.70
CA GLU A 375 0.26 -0.93 28.69
C GLU A 375 -0.98 -1.61 28.06
N SER A 376 -1.29 -1.31 26.79
CA SER A 376 -2.45 -1.87 26.10
C SER A 376 -2.12 -2.23 24.64
N PRO A 377 -1.75 -3.50 24.38
CA PRO A 377 -1.52 -3.99 23.01
C PRO A 377 -2.71 -3.74 22.08
N ARG A 378 -3.94 -3.78 22.61
CA ARG A 378 -5.16 -3.44 21.87
C ARG A 378 -5.16 -1.99 21.40
N LYS A 379 -4.84 -1.03 22.31
CA LYS A 379 -4.74 0.38 21.93
C LYS A 379 -3.63 0.60 20.91
N ALA A 380 -2.47 -0.01 21.10
CA ALA A 380 -1.38 0.06 20.13
C ALA A 380 -1.82 -0.39 18.73
N ALA A 381 -2.51 -1.54 18.64
CA ALA A 381 -3.06 -2.04 17.38
C ALA A 381 -4.11 -1.08 16.78
N GLY A 382 -5.00 -0.55 17.59
CA GLY A 382 -6.00 0.45 17.18
C GLY A 382 -5.37 1.72 16.64
N VAL A 383 -4.33 2.23 17.29
CA VAL A 383 -3.58 3.43 16.84
C VAL A 383 -2.84 3.17 15.53
N ILE A 384 -2.23 1.99 15.35
CA ILE A 384 -1.61 1.59 14.07
C ILE A 384 -2.66 1.63 12.94
N GLY A 385 -3.84 1.05 13.17
CA GLY A 385 -4.93 1.04 12.20
C GLY A 385 -5.42 2.44 11.86
N TRP A 386 -5.69 3.26 12.90
CA TRP A 386 -6.17 4.63 12.74
C TRP A 386 -5.17 5.54 12.03
N THR A 387 -3.92 5.56 12.46
CA THR A 387 -2.86 6.38 11.83
C THR A 387 -2.67 6.00 10.37
N ALA A 388 -2.74 4.69 10.09
CA ALA A 388 -2.69 4.18 8.72
C ALA A 388 -3.91 4.64 7.90
N ALA A 389 -5.10 4.72 8.51
CA ALA A 389 -6.30 5.21 7.83
C ALA A 389 -6.12 6.67 7.42
N VAL A 390 -5.75 7.54 8.36
CA VAL A 390 -5.57 8.97 8.08
C VAL A 390 -4.45 9.22 7.07
N ALA A 391 -3.29 8.58 7.24
CA ALA A 391 -2.17 8.75 6.31
C ALA A 391 -2.46 8.16 4.91
N GLY A 392 -3.45 7.28 4.79
CA GLY A 392 -3.90 6.73 3.51
C GLY A 392 -4.48 7.77 2.56
N PHE A 393 -5.05 8.87 3.10
CA PHE A 393 -5.52 9.99 2.28
C PHE A 393 -4.38 10.74 1.57
N GLY A 394 -3.13 10.50 1.92
CA GLY A 394 -1.98 11.07 1.20
C GLY A 394 -1.90 10.69 -0.29
N THR A 395 -2.64 9.66 -0.73
CA THR A 395 -2.75 9.28 -2.15
C THR A 395 -3.85 10.05 -2.90
N PHE A 396 -4.69 10.74 -2.17
CA PHE A 396 -5.75 11.60 -2.70
C PHE A 396 -5.32 13.07 -2.70
#